data_41267eea133d021373218625ddf64d73
#
_entry.id   41267eea133d021373218625ddf64d73
#
_cell.length_a   1.000
_cell.length_b   1.000
_cell.length_c   1.000
_cell.angle_alpha   90.00
_cell.angle_beta   90.00
_cell.angle_gamma   90.00
#
_symmetry.space_group_name_H-M   'P 1'
#
loop_
_entity.id
_entity.type
_entity.pdbx_description
1 polymer ?
#
loop_
_entity_poly.entity_id
_entity_poly.type
_entity_poly.pdbx_seq_one_letter_code
_entity_poly.pdbx_strand_id
1 'polypeptide(L)'
;MSNPNNTSHPESEIDQILKVSENYKYSFEASNDEAWNKFSAAREAEKQIPTPFKVYKNTSRLLRVAAAIAILAVGSWAFWLTTLNKTLDAGQFATNAGQIEQITMKDGSVITLNANSSVEYKVTEKSREIKLQGMAHFEVAKNPNAPFVIESNNNKVTVLGTGFDVQSYNGKPLQVTVNHGKVKVEKLSNSTTLESVILTKGMRVRENLNQANAADKRSQIFAVDSNINLEAVKWESGNLIFTNAPIADVVNAIETRYGKKLQASNQTSDLQFTGIFKN
;
A
#
# COMPACT_ATOMS: atom_id res chain seq x y z
N MET A 1 -35.81 -70.02 -2.20
CA MET A 1 -36.78 -70.63 -1.27
C MET A 1 -37.33 -69.55 -0.37
N SER A 2 -38.59 -69.29 -0.63
CA SER A 2 -39.76 -68.88 0.20
C SER A 2 -39.74 -67.45 0.78
N ASN A 3 -40.55 -66.65 0.13
CA ASN A 3 -41.47 -65.66 0.65
C ASN A 3 -42.39 -66.29 1.75
N PRO A 4 -43.02 -65.56 2.68
CA PRO A 4 -44.17 -64.78 2.29
C PRO A 4 -44.47 -63.50 3.09
N ASN A 5 -45.10 -62.53 2.37
CA ASN A 5 -46.20 -61.61 2.73
C ASN A 5 -46.72 -61.65 4.17
N ASN A 6 -46.84 -60.51 4.82
CA ASN A 6 -47.95 -60.20 5.68
C ASN A 6 -48.44 -58.75 5.41
N THR A 7 -49.45 -58.63 4.57
CA THR A 7 -50.30 -57.47 4.41
C THR A 7 -51.29 -57.43 5.50
N SER A 8 -51.14 -56.58 6.49
CA SER A 8 -52.22 -56.25 7.44
C SER A 8 -53.17 -55.26 6.78
N HIS A 9 -54.41 -55.64 6.64
CA HIS A 9 -55.53 -54.98 6.00
C HIS A 9 -55.81 -53.57 6.62
N PRO A 10 -56.15 -52.60 5.81
CA PRO A 10 -56.55 -51.22 6.26
C PRO A 10 -57.99 -51.19 6.78
N GLU A 11 -58.75 -52.31 6.81
CA GLU A 11 -60.13 -52.35 7.27
C GLU A 11 -60.29 -52.09 8.74
N SER A 12 -59.31 -52.43 9.60
CA SER A 12 -59.40 -52.23 11.06
C SER A 12 -59.26 -50.74 11.48
N GLU A 13 -58.60 -49.90 10.69
CA GLU A 13 -58.49 -48.46 10.99
C GLU A 13 -59.76 -47.71 10.58
N ILE A 14 -60.39 -48.11 9.49
CA ILE A 14 -61.64 -47.49 9.03
C ILE A 14 -62.77 -47.80 9.99
N ASP A 15 -62.86 -49.02 10.53
CA ASP A 15 -63.85 -49.39 11.54
C ASP A 15 -63.68 -48.66 12.89
N GLN A 16 -62.42 -48.31 13.25
CA GLN A 16 -62.16 -47.49 14.44
C GLN A 16 -62.59 -46.05 14.22
N ILE A 17 -62.34 -45.49 13.02
CA ILE A 17 -62.75 -44.11 12.70
C ILE A 17 -64.27 -44.00 12.62
N LEU A 18 -64.96 -44.98 12.03
CA LEU A 18 -66.40 -45.00 11.96
C LEU A 18 -67.08 -45.13 13.37
N LYS A 19 -66.47 -45.89 14.26
CA LYS A 19 -66.98 -46.07 15.66
C LYS A 19 -66.77 -44.77 16.48
N VAL A 20 -65.76 -43.99 16.21
CA VAL A 20 -65.56 -42.73 16.86
C VAL A 20 -66.47 -41.63 16.26
N SER A 21 -66.85 -41.74 14.99
CA SER A 21 -67.76 -40.76 14.35
C SER A 21 -69.21 -40.96 14.79
N GLU A 22 -69.66 -42.21 15.18
CA GLU A 22 -70.99 -42.44 15.67
C GLU A 22 -71.27 -41.81 17.06
N ASN A 23 -70.24 -41.53 17.85
CA ASN A 23 -70.37 -40.88 19.17
C ASN A 23 -70.39 -39.35 19.11
N TYR A 24 -70.15 -38.74 17.95
CA TYR A 24 -70.27 -37.31 17.76
C TYR A 24 -71.64 -36.93 17.21
N LYS A 25 -72.65 -36.96 18.04
CA LYS A 25 -73.89 -36.24 17.73
C LYS A 25 -73.69 -34.77 17.93
N TYR A 26 -73.34 -34.10 16.84
CA TYR A 26 -73.47 -32.64 16.81
C TYR A 26 -74.94 -32.28 16.77
N SER A 27 -75.47 -31.90 17.92
CA SER A 27 -76.76 -31.24 17.99
C SER A 27 -76.53 -29.80 17.51
N PHE A 28 -76.82 -29.51 16.25
CA PHE A 28 -76.89 -28.17 15.73
C PHE A 28 -78.17 -27.55 16.27
N GLU A 29 -78.10 -26.95 17.44
CA GLU A 29 -79.26 -26.26 18.06
C GLU A 29 -79.38 -24.79 17.67
N ALA A 30 -78.60 -24.30 16.74
CA ALA A 30 -78.75 -22.98 16.25
C ALA A 30 -79.69 -22.96 15.02
N SER A 31 -80.73 -22.15 15.05
CA SER A 31 -81.54 -21.89 13.85
C SER A 31 -80.63 -21.24 12.77
N ASN A 32 -80.95 -21.48 11.49
CA ASN A 32 -80.18 -20.90 10.38
C ASN A 32 -80.05 -19.38 10.49
N ASP A 33 -81.00 -18.73 11.08
CA ASP A 33 -81.00 -17.28 11.30
C ASP A 33 -79.99 -16.82 12.38
N GLU A 34 -79.82 -17.62 13.42
CA GLU A 34 -78.87 -17.34 14.50
C GLU A 34 -77.40 -17.57 14.05
N ALA A 35 -77.16 -18.60 13.29
CA ALA A 35 -75.87 -18.88 12.66
C ALA A 35 -75.53 -17.77 11.63
N TRP A 36 -76.49 -17.35 10.85
CA TRP A 36 -76.30 -16.24 9.87
C TRP A 36 -76.07 -14.89 10.55
N ASN A 37 -76.76 -14.58 11.62
CA ASN A 37 -76.55 -13.34 12.37
C ASN A 37 -75.17 -13.32 13.07
N LYS A 38 -74.68 -14.44 13.59
CA LYS A 38 -73.30 -14.53 14.11
C LYS A 38 -72.25 -14.36 13.02
N PHE A 39 -72.46 -14.93 11.83
CA PHE A 39 -71.56 -14.84 10.73
C PHE A 39 -71.54 -13.43 10.14
N SER A 40 -72.69 -12.79 9.98
CA SER A 40 -72.81 -11.40 9.47
C SER A 40 -72.20 -10.41 10.45
N ALA A 41 -72.43 -10.60 11.78
CA ALA A 41 -71.78 -9.76 12.81
C ALA A 41 -70.26 -9.91 12.84
N ALA A 42 -69.75 -11.11 12.69
CA ALA A 42 -68.30 -11.36 12.60
C ALA A 42 -67.69 -10.70 11.34
N ARG A 43 -68.41 -10.73 10.21
CA ARG A 43 -67.98 -10.10 8.96
C ARG A 43 -68.02 -8.56 9.00
N GLU A 44 -68.95 -7.98 9.74
CA GLU A 44 -69.01 -6.53 9.96
C GLU A 44 -67.91 -6.07 10.94
N ALA A 45 -67.58 -6.87 11.95
CA ALA A 45 -66.45 -6.60 12.83
C ALA A 45 -65.11 -6.71 12.10
N GLU A 46 -64.97 -7.60 11.13
CA GLU A 46 -63.75 -7.75 10.31
C GLU A 46 -63.56 -6.54 9.35
N LYS A 47 -64.62 -5.88 8.92
CA LYS A 47 -64.58 -4.64 8.12
C LYS A 47 -64.08 -3.42 8.92
N GLN A 48 -63.99 -3.52 10.25
CA GLN A 48 -63.51 -2.43 11.11
C GLN A 48 -62.04 -2.61 11.56
N ILE A 49 -61.27 -3.52 10.93
CA ILE A 49 -59.84 -3.59 11.18
C ILE A 49 -59.24 -2.26 10.67
N PRO A 50 -58.77 -1.37 11.54
CA PRO A 50 -58.16 -0.14 11.08
C PRO A 50 -56.87 -0.53 10.33
N THR A 51 -56.76 -0.15 9.07
CA THR A 51 -55.55 -0.31 8.30
C THR A 51 -54.38 0.35 9.06
N PRO A 52 -53.37 -0.41 9.51
CA PRO A 52 -52.34 0.11 10.42
C PRO A 52 -51.34 1.07 9.76
N PHE A 53 -51.59 1.49 8.53
CA PHE A 53 -50.67 2.39 7.83
C PHE A 53 -51.31 3.73 7.48
N LYS A 54 -51.28 4.65 8.45
CA LYS A 54 -51.30 6.06 8.10
C LYS A 54 -49.96 6.35 7.38
N VAL A 55 -49.97 6.34 6.05
CA VAL A 55 -48.88 6.89 5.27
C VAL A 55 -48.78 8.36 5.61
N TYR A 56 -47.80 8.74 6.41
CA TYR A 56 -47.51 10.16 6.69
C TYR A 56 -47.13 10.83 5.39
N LYS A 57 -48.04 11.61 4.80
CA LYS A 57 -47.80 12.40 3.56
C LYS A 57 -46.60 13.37 3.67
N ASN A 58 -45.99 13.51 4.83
CA ASN A 58 -44.86 14.42 5.07
C ASN A 58 -43.47 13.75 5.00
N THR A 59 -43.38 12.43 4.83
CA THR A 59 -42.09 11.73 4.74
C THR A 59 -41.31 12.09 3.49
N SER A 60 -42.00 12.52 2.42
CA SER A 60 -41.33 12.95 1.18
C SER A 60 -40.47 14.20 1.35
N ARG A 61 -40.83 15.11 2.27
CA ARG A 61 -40.01 16.31 2.55
C ARG A 61 -38.78 15.94 3.37
N LEU A 62 -38.94 15.10 4.39
CA LEU A 62 -37.80 14.61 5.21
C LEU A 62 -36.85 13.78 4.38
N LEU A 63 -37.34 12.91 3.50
CA LEU A 63 -36.49 12.10 2.59
C LEU A 63 -35.77 13.00 1.58
N ARG A 64 -36.36 14.07 1.06
CA ARG A 64 -35.68 15.02 0.16
C ARG A 64 -34.60 15.81 0.89
N VAL A 65 -34.84 16.23 2.13
CA VAL A 65 -33.82 16.89 2.96
C VAL A 65 -32.69 15.94 3.32
N ALA A 66 -33.00 14.70 3.71
CA ALA A 66 -31.99 13.69 3.99
C ALA A 66 -31.13 13.34 2.75
N ALA A 67 -31.78 13.23 1.57
CA ALA A 67 -31.07 13.03 0.31
C ALA A 67 -30.16 14.22 -0.06
N ALA A 68 -30.63 15.46 0.14
CA ALA A 68 -29.82 16.65 -0.08
C ALA A 68 -28.58 16.69 0.85
N ILE A 69 -28.76 16.37 2.14
CA ILE A 69 -27.66 16.29 3.11
C ILE A 69 -26.67 15.18 2.71
N ALA A 70 -27.17 14.01 2.29
CA ALA A 70 -26.32 12.91 1.83
C ALA A 70 -25.50 13.27 0.59
N ILE A 71 -26.11 13.96 -0.39
CA ILE A 71 -25.42 14.46 -1.59
C ILE A 71 -24.35 15.49 -1.21
N LEU A 72 -24.65 16.42 -0.31
CA LEU A 72 -23.69 17.42 0.16
C LEU A 72 -22.55 16.77 0.96
N ALA A 73 -22.84 15.78 1.78
CA ALA A 73 -21.82 15.03 2.54
C ALA A 73 -20.89 14.23 1.60
N VAL A 74 -21.46 13.51 0.61
CA VAL A 74 -20.69 12.76 -0.39
C VAL A 74 -19.91 13.72 -1.29
N GLY A 75 -20.52 14.83 -1.72
CA GLY A 75 -19.86 15.85 -2.53
C GLY A 75 -18.71 16.54 -1.77
N SER A 76 -18.91 16.89 -0.52
CA SER A 76 -17.90 17.47 0.36
C SER A 76 -16.75 16.48 0.61
N TRP A 77 -17.06 15.20 0.85
CA TRP A 77 -16.08 14.15 1.03
C TRP A 77 -15.27 13.89 -0.25
N ALA A 78 -15.94 13.81 -1.40
CA ALA A 78 -15.28 13.66 -2.70
C ALA A 78 -14.40 14.89 -3.04
N PHE A 79 -14.88 16.10 -2.77
CA PHE A 79 -14.11 17.34 -2.92
C PHE A 79 -12.88 17.35 -2.01
N TRP A 80 -13.03 16.92 -0.75
CA TRP A 80 -11.93 16.83 0.20
C TRP A 80 -10.86 15.82 -0.26
N LEU A 81 -11.28 14.64 -0.79
CA LEU A 81 -10.35 13.65 -1.35
C LEU A 81 -9.56 14.18 -2.57
N THR A 82 -10.20 14.97 -3.44
CA THR A 82 -9.53 15.53 -4.63
C THR A 82 -8.56 16.64 -4.27
N THR A 83 -8.86 17.46 -3.25
CA THR A 83 -7.97 18.53 -2.79
C THR A 83 -6.74 18.00 -2.05
N LEU A 84 -6.85 16.86 -1.33
CA LEU A 84 -5.73 16.28 -0.58
C LEU A 84 -4.61 15.73 -1.47
N ASN A 85 -4.89 15.41 -2.73
CA ASN A 85 -3.95 14.79 -3.68
C ASN A 85 -3.49 15.76 -4.78
N LYS A 86 -3.67 17.06 -4.59
CA LYS A 86 -3.21 18.05 -5.57
C LYS A 86 -1.70 17.92 -5.78
N THR A 87 -1.30 17.53 -6.99
CA THR A 87 0.10 17.49 -7.39
C THR A 87 0.59 18.93 -7.53
N LEU A 88 1.61 19.29 -6.79
CA LEU A 88 2.25 20.61 -6.80
C LEU A 88 3.40 20.66 -7.80
N ASP A 89 4.09 19.53 -7.97
CA ASP A 89 5.21 19.34 -8.88
C ASP A 89 5.35 17.87 -9.27
N ALA A 90 5.82 17.61 -10.48
CA ALA A 90 6.14 16.26 -10.95
C ALA A 90 7.10 16.34 -12.13
N GLY A 91 7.93 15.32 -12.28
CA GLY A 91 8.86 15.22 -13.40
C GLY A 91 9.40 13.80 -13.55
N GLN A 92 9.93 13.54 -14.73
CA GLN A 92 10.65 12.31 -15.06
C GLN A 92 11.89 12.67 -15.86
N PHE A 93 13.04 12.15 -15.44
CA PHE A 93 14.35 12.39 -16.03
C PHE A 93 15.14 11.10 -16.14
N ALA A 94 16.01 11.04 -17.15
CA ALA A 94 16.88 9.88 -17.36
C ALA A 94 18.21 10.33 -17.97
N THR A 95 19.29 9.70 -17.58
CA THR A 95 20.65 9.95 -18.03
C THR A 95 21.22 8.74 -18.78
N ASN A 96 22.05 9.01 -19.77
CA ASN A 96 22.83 8.01 -20.48
C ASN A 96 24.20 7.76 -19.81
N ALA A 97 24.96 6.82 -20.37
CA ALA A 97 26.33 6.59 -19.93
C ALA A 97 27.18 7.88 -20.03
N GLY A 98 27.92 8.19 -18.97
CA GLY A 98 28.74 9.38 -18.86
C GLY A 98 27.98 10.67 -18.57
N GLN A 99 26.66 10.72 -18.68
CA GLN A 99 25.84 11.90 -18.43
C GLN A 99 25.55 12.07 -16.93
N ILE A 100 25.61 13.33 -16.47
CA ILE A 100 25.06 13.75 -15.16
C ILE A 100 24.05 14.85 -15.42
N GLU A 101 22.95 14.85 -14.69
CA GLU A 101 21.91 15.85 -14.79
C GLU A 101 21.50 16.34 -13.40
N GLN A 102 21.36 17.66 -13.26
CA GLN A 102 20.90 18.28 -12.02
C GLN A 102 19.49 18.82 -12.20
N ILE A 103 18.59 18.42 -11.30
CA ILE A 103 17.17 18.75 -11.31
C ILE A 103 16.87 19.51 -10.04
N THR A 104 16.33 20.72 -10.17
CA THR A 104 15.84 21.50 -9.02
C THR A 104 14.33 21.40 -8.96
N MET A 105 13.82 20.85 -7.86
CA MET A 105 12.40 20.72 -7.60
C MET A 105 11.81 22.03 -7.07
N LYS A 106 10.50 22.23 -7.16
CA LYS A 106 9.82 23.46 -6.69
C LYS A 106 9.90 23.68 -5.18
N ASP A 107 10.12 22.63 -4.40
CA ASP A 107 10.31 22.73 -2.94
C ASP A 107 11.74 23.16 -2.54
N GLY A 108 12.61 23.39 -3.51
CA GLY A 108 14.02 23.75 -3.34
C GLY A 108 14.94 22.55 -3.16
N SER A 109 14.43 21.31 -3.18
CA SER A 109 15.27 20.10 -3.18
C SER A 109 16.01 19.99 -4.52
N VAL A 110 17.23 19.45 -4.48
CA VAL A 110 18.07 19.23 -5.65
C VAL A 110 18.37 17.74 -5.77
N ILE A 111 18.19 17.21 -6.98
CA ILE A 111 18.53 15.83 -7.34
C ILE A 111 19.64 15.90 -8.38
N THR A 112 20.80 15.35 -8.08
CA THR A 112 21.89 15.18 -9.08
C THR A 112 21.88 13.71 -9.50
N LEU A 113 21.44 13.46 -10.74
CA LEU A 113 21.28 12.13 -11.31
C LEU A 113 22.58 11.71 -11.98
N ASN A 114 23.13 10.55 -11.59
CA ASN A 114 24.36 10.01 -12.16
C ASN A 114 24.09 9.28 -13.49
N ALA A 115 25.14 8.78 -14.14
CA ALA A 115 25.04 8.06 -15.40
C ALA A 115 24.15 6.81 -15.32
N ASN A 116 23.46 6.48 -16.45
CA ASN A 116 22.59 5.31 -16.59
C ASN A 116 21.52 5.21 -15.48
N SER A 117 20.92 6.34 -15.14
CA SER A 117 19.96 6.44 -14.04
C SER A 117 18.66 7.10 -14.51
N SER A 118 17.58 6.80 -13.80
CA SER A 118 16.30 7.46 -14.03
C SER A 118 15.60 7.79 -12.72
N VAL A 119 14.90 8.91 -12.70
CA VAL A 119 14.12 9.39 -11.58
C VAL A 119 12.76 9.85 -12.05
N GLU A 120 11.71 9.43 -11.35
CA GLU A 120 10.36 9.97 -11.44
C GLU A 120 10.00 10.54 -10.07
N TYR A 121 9.49 11.77 -10.03
CA TYR A 121 9.06 12.37 -8.77
C TYR A 121 7.68 12.98 -8.85
N LYS A 122 6.98 12.95 -7.72
CA LYS A 122 5.67 13.58 -7.51
C LYS A 122 5.63 14.24 -6.14
N VAL A 123 5.34 15.52 -6.12
CA VAL A 123 5.22 16.33 -4.91
C VAL A 123 3.77 16.69 -4.69
N THR A 124 3.29 16.47 -3.48
CA THR A 124 2.00 16.92 -2.98
C THR A 124 2.21 17.80 -1.74
N GLU A 125 1.13 18.33 -1.16
CA GLU A 125 1.23 19.07 0.11
C GLU A 125 1.68 18.19 1.29
N LYS A 126 1.50 16.85 1.19
CA LYS A 126 1.71 15.90 2.29
C LYS A 126 2.86 14.93 2.07
N SER A 127 3.35 14.77 0.83
CA SER A 127 4.39 13.81 0.47
C SER A 127 5.22 14.28 -0.71
N ARG A 128 6.47 13.83 -0.76
CA ARG A 128 7.39 13.94 -1.88
C ARG A 128 7.83 12.54 -2.23
N GLU A 129 7.22 11.99 -3.26
CA GLU A 129 7.40 10.58 -3.67
C GLU A 129 8.36 10.52 -4.86
N ILE A 130 9.38 9.68 -4.75
CA ILE A 130 10.44 9.53 -5.72
C ILE A 130 10.58 8.05 -6.06
N LYS A 131 10.66 7.74 -7.35
CA LYS A 131 11.09 6.43 -7.83
C LYS A 131 12.45 6.58 -8.46
N LEU A 132 13.44 5.84 -7.97
CA LEU A 132 14.81 5.87 -8.45
C LEU A 132 15.23 4.51 -9.01
N GLN A 133 15.85 4.53 -10.19
CA GLN A 133 16.65 3.43 -10.71
C GLN A 133 18.02 3.97 -11.09
N GLY A 134 19.08 3.38 -10.57
CA GLY A 134 20.44 3.88 -10.79
C GLY A 134 21.01 4.57 -9.56
N MET A 135 21.71 5.69 -9.74
CA MET A 135 22.36 6.44 -8.67
C MET A 135 22.01 7.93 -8.72
N ALA A 136 21.69 8.50 -7.58
CA ALA A 136 21.47 9.95 -7.43
C ALA A 136 21.98 10.45 -6.08
N HIS A 137 22.45 11.69 -6.08
CA HIS A 137 22.65 12.51 -4.90
C HIS A 137 21.41 13.36 -4.67
N PHE A 138 20.95 13.42 -3.43
CA PHE A 138 19.80 14.19 -2.99
C PHE A 138 20.21 15.22 -1.95
N GLU A 139 19.96 16.49 -2.26
CA GLU A 139 20.01 17.58 -1.29
C GLU A 139 18.57 18.00 -1.00
N VAL A 140 17.98 17.46 0.06
CA VAL A 140 16.55 17.59 0.33
C VAL A 140 16.28 18.77 1.25
N ALA A 141 15.42 19.69 0.79
CA ALA A 141 14.91 20.79 1.60
C ALA A 141 14.16 20.29 2.83
N LYS A 142 14.42 20.88 4.00
CA LYS A 142 13.83 20.46 5.27
C LYS A 142 12.33 20.76 5.31
N ASN A 143 11.52 19.70 5.37
CA ASN A 143 10.07 19.80 5.52
C ASN A 143 9.52 18.58 6.29
N PRO A 144 9.33 18.69 7.61
CA PRO A 144 8.78 17.59 8.43
C PRO A 144 7.34 17.23 8.09
N ASN A 145 6.56 18.17 7.52
CA ASN A 145 5.13 17.97 7.22
C ASN A 145 4.91 17.21 5.89
N ALA A 146 5.92 17.17 5.01
CA ALA A 146 5.89 16.41 3.77
C ALA A 146 7.17 15.58 3.65
N PRO A 147 7.21 14.35 4.18
CA PRO A 147 8.35 13.45 4.07
C PRO A 147 8.77 13.24 2.62
N PHE A 148 10.08 13.11 2.39
CA PHE A 148 10.67 12.75 1.12
C PHE A 148 10.93 11.25 1.12
N VAL A 149 10.26 10.52 0.23
CA VAL A 149 10.25 9.07 0.19
C VAL A 149 10.76 8.59 -1.14
N ILE A 150 11.85 7.83 -1.13
CA ILE A 150 12.40 7.19 -2.33
C ILE A 150 12.06 5.71 -2.29
N GLU A 151 11.46 5.22 -3.37
CA GLU A 151 11.21 3.81 -3.60
C GLU A 151 12.15 3.29 -4.71
N SER A 152 12.84 2.20 -4.43
CA SER A 152 13.73 1.53 -5.39
C SER A 152 13.97 0.06 -4.99
N ASN A 153 13.76 -0.88 -5.90
CA ASN A 153 14.08 -2.32 -5.75
C ASN A 153 13.61 -2.93 -4.40
N ASN A 154 12.32 -2.71 -4.04
CA ASN A 154 11.72 -3.16 -2.77
C ASN A 154 12.40 -2.55 -1.52
N ASN A 155 13.06 -1.42 -1.68
CA ASN A 155 13.59 -0.63 -0.59
C ASN A 155 12.87 0.72 -0.54
N LYS A 156 12.73 1.24 0.67
CA LYS A 156 12.15 2.55 0.94
C LYS A 156 13.14 3.39 1.75
N VAL A 157 13.46 4.56 1.25
CA VAL A 157 14.33 5.52 1.93
C VAL A 157 13.50 6.75 2.28
N THR A 158 13.46 7.13 3.55
CA THR A 158 12.65 8.25 4.05
C THR A 158 13.52 9.28 4.76
N VAL A 159 13.34 10.55 4.37
CA VAL A 159 14.04 11.69 4.98
C VAL A 159 13.11 12.88 5.17
N LEU A 160 13.51 13.83 6.02
CA LEU A 160 12.77 15.07 6.29
C LEU A 160 13.55 16.33 5.86
N GLY A 161 14.85 16.18 5.53
CA GLY A 161 15.75 17.28 5.17
C GLY A 161 17.19 16.84 5.39
N THR A 162 17.85 16.34 4.34
CA THR A 162 19.06 15.52 4.44
C THR A 162 19.82 15.59 3.13
N GLY A 163 21.17 15.61 3.18
CA GLY A 163 22.05 15.37 2.06
C GLY A 163 22.57 13.93 2.08
N PHE A 164 22.33 13.18 1.01
CA PHE A 164 22.69 11.76 0.94
C PHE A 164 22.73 11.24 -0.50
N ASP A 165 23.44 10.12 -0.68
CA ASP A 165 23.52 9.39 -1.95
C ASP A 165 22.71 8.09 -1.85
N VAL A 166 22.01 7.74 -2.93
CA VAL A 166 21.37 6.44 -3.12
C VAL A 166 21.89 5.81 -4.40
N GLN A 167 22.39 4.58 -4.30
CA GLN A 167 22.75 3.75 -5.43
C GLN A 167 21.87 2.50 -5.44
N SER A 168 21.09 2.30 -6.51
CA SER A 168 20.17 1.17 -6.67
C SER A 168 20.05 0.80 -8.15
N TYR A 169 21.12 0.30 -8.73
CA TYR A 169 21.10 -0.27 -10.08
C TYR A 169 20.51 -1.67 -10.10
N ASN A 170 19.87 -2.05 -11.19
CA ASN A 170 19.35 -3.41 -11.35
C ASN A 170 20.45 -4.46 -11.19
N GLY A 171 20.17 -5.48 -10.36
CA GLY A 171 21.12 -6.55 -10.07
C GLY A 171 22.30 -6.16 -9.17
N LYS A 172 22.34 -4.92 -8.66
CA LYS A 172 23.31 -4.48 -7.65
C LYS A 172 22.59 -4.25 -6.30
N PRO A 173 23.30 -4.45 -5.15
CA PRO A 173 22.74 -4.15 -3.84
C PRO A 173 22.41 -2.66 -3.70
N LEU A 174 21.35 -2.34 -2.94
CA LEU A 174 21.11 -0.97 -2.51
C LEU A 174 22.31 -0.51 -1.67
N GLN A 175 22.77 0.72 -1.92
CA GLN A 175 23.70 1.43 -1.04
C GLN A 175 23.15 2.83 -0.77
N VAL A 176 23.13 3.24 0.50
CA VAL A 176 22.78 4.60 0.92
C VAL A 176 23.90 5.15 1.79
N THR A 177 24.37 6.37 1.47
CA THR A 177 25.45 7.08 2.17
C THR A 177 24.93 8.42 2.64
N VAL A 178 25.14 8.79 3.90
CA VAL A 178 24.60 10.03 4.49
C VAL A 178 25.69 11.09 4.66
N ASN A 179 25.54 12.21 3.96
CA ASN A 179 26.44 13.37 4.02
C ASN A 179 26.09 14.28 5.20
N HIS A 180 24.80 14.54 5.43
CA HIS A 180 24.28 15.24 6.61
C HIS A 180 22.80 14.88 6.88
N GLY A 181 22.35 15.08 8.11
CA GLY A 181 20.97 14.81 8.53
C GLY A 181 20.76 13.37 8.98
N LYS A 182 19.54 12.85 8.76
CA LYS A 182 19.14 11.49 9.14
C LYS A 182 18.36 10.85 8.00
N VAL A 183 18.62 9.57 7.75
CA VAL A 183 17.96 8.75 6.73
C VAL A 183 17.43 7.47 7.38
N LYS A 184 16.16 7.14 7.14
CA LYS A 184 15.57 5.85 7.48
C LYS A 184 15.56 5.00 6.21
N VAL A 185 16.17 3.82 6.25
CA VAL A 185 16.16 2.83 5.17
C VAL A 185 15.38 1.61 5.61
N GLU A 186 14.46 1.14 4.78
CA GLU A 186 13.57 0.01 5.05
C GLU A 186 13.62 -0.97 3.88
N LYS A 187 13.76 -2.26 4.18
CA LYS A 187 13.52 -3.34 3.21
C LYS A 187 12.07 -3.78 3.28
N LEU A 188 11.41 -3.83 2.14
CA LEU A 188 10.00 -4.21 2.04
C LEU A 188 9.82 -5.58 1.37
N SER A 189 8.81 -6.33 1.81
CA SER A 189 8.27 -7.50 1.12
C SER A 189 6.75 -7.45 1.20
N ASN A 190 6.08 -7.43 0.05
CA ASN A 190 4.62 -7.31 -0.03
C ASN A 190 4.06 -6.19 0.88
N SER A 191 4.68 -5.00 0.84
CA SER A 191 4.36 -3.82 1.65
C SER A 191 4.61 -3.97 3.17
N THR A 192 5.21 -5.07 3.61
CA THR A 192 5.61 -5.27 5.01
C THR A 192 7.10 -4.95 5.16
N THR A 193 7.47 -4.20 6.20
CA THR A 193 8.88 -3.91 6.52
C THR A 193 9.52 -5.15 7.13
N LEU A 194 10.54 -5.68 6.46
CA LEU A 194 11.34 -6.82 6.95
C LEU A 194 12.43 -6.36 7.92
N GLU A 195 13.14 -5.29 7.57
CA GLU A 195 14.20 -4.69 8.36
C GLU A 195 14.23 -3.18 8.14
N SER A 196 14.62 -2.42 9.15
CA SER A 196 14.82 -0.98 9.03
C SER A 196 16.05 -0.52 9.81
N VAL A 197 16.74 0.47 9.25
CA VAL A 197 17.93 1.08 9.85
C VAL A 197 17.85 2.60 9.76
N ILE A 198 18.36 3.29 10.78
CA ILE A 198 18.51 4.76 10.78
C ILE A 198 19.99 5.09 10.65
N LEU A 199 20.31 5.90 9.65
CA LEU A 199 21.66 6.36 9.35
C LEU A 199 21.79 7.84 9.70
N THR A 200 22.99 8.23 10.12
CA THR A 200 23.38 9.61 10.34
C THR A 200 24.63 9.95 9.55
N LYS A 201 25.08 11.20 9.62
CA LYS A 201 26.28 11.67 8.90
C LYS A 201 27.46 10.73 9.05
N GLY A 202 28.11 10.41 7.94
CA GLY A 202 29.29 9.53 7.89
C GLY A 202 28.97 8.03 7.99
N MET A 203 27.68 7.66 7.91
CA MET A 203 27.25 6.27 7.85
C MET A 203 26.86 5.87 6.43
N ARG A 204 27.07 4.60 6.12
CA ARG A 204 26.67 3.93 4.88
C ARG A 204 25.96 2.63 5.22
N VAL A 205 24.90 2.32 4.49
CA VAL A 205 24.26 1.00 4.49
C VAL A 205 24.45 0.34 3.13
N ARG A 206 24.69 -0.97 3.14
CA ARG A 206 24.66 -1.84 1.95
C ARG A 206 23.72 -3.01 2.18
N GLU A 207 22.91 -3.33 1.18
CA GLU A 207 22.04 -4.49 1.19
C GLU A 207 22.84 -5.77 0.88
N ASN A 208 22.62 -6.84 1.64
CA ASN A 208 23.19 -8.16 1.44
C ASN A 208 22.28 -8.99 0.52
N LEU A 209 22.54 -9.00 -0.79
CA LEU A 209 21.69 -9.72 -1.77
C LEU A 209 21.61 -11.23 -1.53
N ASN A 210 22.63 -11.84 -0.96
CA ASN A 210 22.66 -13.29 -0.68
C ASN A 210 21.71 -13.72 0.45
N GLN A 211 21.16 -12.78 1.20
CA GLN A 211 20.31 -13.02 2.37
C GLN A 211 18.86 -12.61 2.17
N ALA A 212 18.53 -11.86 1.12
CA ALA A 212 17.16 -11.45 0.82
C ALA A 212 16.19 -12.63 0.58
N ASN A 213 16.71 -13.84 0.31
CA ASN A 213 15.98 -15.09 0.11
C ASN A 213 16.12 -16.09 1.25
N ALA A 214 16.87 -15.78 2.31
CA ALA A 214 17.10 -16.72 3.41
C ALA A 214 15.93 -16.69 4.40
N ALA A 215 15.29 -17.84 4.59
CA ALA A 215 14.29 -18.07 5.63
C ALA A 215 14.86 -17.99 7.07
N ASP A 216 16.16 -17.76 7.19
CA ASP A 216 16.85 -17.65 8.48
C ASP A 216 16.79 -16.22 9.01
N LYS A 217 15.95 -16.01 10.02
CA LYS A 217 15.73 -14.72 10.72
C LYS A 217 16.99 -14.14 11.42
N ARG A 218 18.16 -14.79 11.33
CA ARG A 218 19.40 -14.36 12.01
C ARG A 218 20.33 -13.56 11.11
N SER A 219 20.11 -13.52 9.82
CA SER A 219 20.96 -12.79 8.89
C SER A 219 20.48 -11.36 8.68
N GLN A 220 21.33 -10.40 8.96
CA GLN A 220 21.04 -8.98 8.71
C GLN A 220 20.98 -8.71 7.21
N ILE A 221 19.86 -8.13 6.76
CA ILE A 221 19.67 -7.71 5.38
C ILE A 221 20.57 -6.50 5.07
N PHE A 222 20.79 -5.64 6.07
CA PHE A 222 21.58 -4.43 5.95
C PHE A 222 22.91 -4.52 6.71
N ALA A 223 24.02 -4.33 6.00
CA ALA A 223 25.33 -4.08 6.59
C ALA A 223 25.53 -2.56 6.73
N VAL A 224 25.92 -2.09 7.93
CA VAL A 224 26.12 -0.67 8.22
C VAL A 224 27.58 -0.40 8.49
N ASP A 225 28.19 0.49 7.70
CA ASP A 225 29.52 1.04 7.89
C ASP A 225 29.40 2.40 8.58
N SER A 226 30.20 2.67 9.60
CA SER A 226 30.30 3.96 10.30
C SER A 226 31.65 4.64 10.03
N ASN A 227 31.68 5.96 10.14
CA ASN A 227 32.90 6.76 9.94
C ASN A 227 33.54 6.63 8.57
N ILE A 228 32.71 6.54 7.52
CA ILE A 228 33.24 6.55 6.16
C ILE A 228 33.79 7.93 5.79
N ASN A 229 34.83 7.93 4.96
CA ASN A 229 35.36 9.16 4.41
C ASN A 229 34.43 9.69 3.29
N LEU A 230 33.60 10.68 3.60
CA LEU A 230 32.66 11.31 2.64
C LEU A 230 33.37 12.04 1.49
N GLU A 231 34.65 12.41 1.68
CA GLU A 231 35.45 13.07 0.67
C GLU A 231 36.18 12.06 -0.24
N ALA A 232 36.08 10.75 0.07
CA ALA A 232 36.82 9.72 -0.66
C ALA A 232 36.44 9.67 -2.15
N VAL A 233 35.13 9.85 -2.46
CA VAL A 233 34.63 9.83 -3.84
C VAL A 233 33.63 10.98 -4.01
N LYS A 234 33.94 11.91 -4.92
CA LYS A 234 33.05 12.98 -5.37
C LYS A 234 32.79 12.85 -6.85
N TRP A 235 31.56 13.02 -7.25
CA TRP A 235 31.15 12.81 -8.63
C TRP A 235 30.10 13.83 -9.13
N GLU A 236 29.45 14.56 -8.23
CA GLU A 236 28.33 15.47 -8.51
C GLU A 236 28.70 16.65 -9.41
N SER A 237 29.97 17.03 -9.42
CA SER A 237 30.49 18.10 -10.26
C SER A 237 30.75 17.69 -11.73
N GLY A 238 30.46 16.43 -12.08
CA GLY A 238 30.75 15.89 -13.40
C GLY A 238 32.13 15.25 -13.54
N ASN A 239 33.08 15.55 -12.67
CA ASN A 239 34.36 14.87 -12.56
C ASN A 239 34.29 13.77 -11.52
N LEU A 240 35.07 12.69 -11.66
CA LEU A 240 35.29 11.74 -10.58
C LEU A 240 36.54 12.18 -9.82
N ILE A 241 36.36 12.61 -8.58
CA ILE A 241 37.44 13.06 -7.70
C ILE A 241 37.60 12.02 -6.60
N PHE A 242 38.80 11.50 -6.45
CA PHE A 242 39.17 10.51 -5.47
C PHE A 242 40.18 11.10 -4.49
N THR A 243 39.94 10.98 -3.20
CA THR A 243 40.83 11.45 -2.14
C THR A 243 41.02 10.31 -1.14
N ASN A 244 42.17 9.63 -1.21
CA ASN A 244 42.47 8.49 -0.36
C ASN A 244 41.34 7.41 -0.41
N ALA A 245 40.78 7.21 -1.61
CA ALA A 245 39.64 6.33 -1.80
C ALA A 245 40.10 4.87 -1.89
N PRO A 246 39.44 3.92 -1.21
CA PRO A 246 39.68 2.49 -1.40
C PRO A 246 39.50 2.12 -2.87
N ILE A 247 40.37 1.25 -3.40
CA ILE A 247 40.31 0.82 -4.81
C ILE A 247 38.96 0.22 -5.17
N ALA A 248 38.27 -0.44 -4.27
CA ALA A 248 36.93 -0.96 -4.51
C ALA A 248 35.91 0.18 -4.80
N ASP A 249 36.02 1.30 -4.08
CA ASP A 249 35.14 2.47 -4.32
C ASP A 249 35.50 3.18 -5.64
N VAL A 250 36.80 3.22 -6.00
CA VAL A 250 37.27 3.75 -7.29
C VAL A 250 36.72 2.92 -8.45
N VAL A 251 36.86 1.59 -8.40
CA VAL A 251 36.35 0.66 -9.42
C VAL A 251 34.84 0.81 -9.57
N ASN A 252 34.10 0.83 -8.46
CA ASN A 252 32.65 0.99 -8.49
C ASN A 252 32.21 2.32 -9.10
N ALA A 253 32.90 3.42 -8.78
CA ALA A 253 32.60 4.76 -9.33
C ALA A 253 32.86 4.81 -10.85
N ILE A 254 33.97 4.25 -11.33
CA ILE A 254 34.32 4.20 -12.76
C ILE A 254 33.33 3.29 -13.52
N GLU A 255 33.02 2.09 -12.98
CA GLU A 255 32.02 1.19 -13.56
C GLU A 255 30.67 1.86 -13.69
N THR A 256 30.22 2.54 -12.63
CA THR A 256 28.96 3.26 -12.58
C THR A 256 28.91 4.36 -13.63
N ARG A 257 29.98 5.13 -13.75
CA ARG A 257 30.08 6.27 -14.66
C ARG A 257 30.09 5.88 -16.13
N TYR A 258 30.92 4.89 -16.47
CA TYR A 258 31.21 4.54 -17.87
C TYR A 258 30.50 3.26 -18.34
N GLY A 259 29.81 2.53 -17.46
CA GLY A 259 29.12 1.28 -17.79
C GLY A 259 30.07 0.12 -18.16
N LYS A 260 31.36 0.23 -17.84
CA LYS A 260 32.40 -0.77 -18.15
C LYS A 260 32.71 -1.59 -16.91
N LYS A 261 32.73 -2.92 -17.05
CA LYS A 261 33.16 -3.80 -15.95
C LYS A 261 34.68 -3.74 -15.82
N LEU A 262 35.16 -3.52 -14.61
CA LEU A 262 36.58 -3.50 -14.25
C LEU A 262 36.84 -4.61 -13.25
N GLN A 263 38.03 -5.19 -13.31
CA GLN A 263 38.51 -6.16 -12.32
C GLN A 263 39.74 -5.59 -11.63
N ALA A 264 39.66 -5.37 -10.33
CA ALA A 264 40.82 -5.11 -9.52
C ALA A 264 41.50 -6.43 -9.18
N SER A 265 42.85 -6.47 -9.23
CA SER A 265 43.60 -7.64 -8.75
C SER A 265 43.41 -7.82 -7.25
N ASN A 266 43.38 -9.07 -6.78
CA ASN A 266 43.25 -9.38 -5.35
C ASN A 266 44.39 -8.77 -4.50
N GLN A 267 45.51 -8.40 -5.11
CA GLN A 267 46.64 -7.74 -4.44
C GLN A 267 46.45 -6.25 -4.19
N THR A 268 45.35 -5.65 -4.71
CA THR A 268 45.08 -4.21 -4.62
C THR A 268 43.99 -3.83 -3.62
N SER A 269 43.43 -4.81 -2.87
CA SER A 269 42.30 -4.58 -1.95
C SER A 269 42.56 -3.48 -0.90
N ASP A 270 43.80 -3.39 -0.41
CA ASP A 270 44.16 -2.48 0.67
C ASP A 270 44.76 -1.16 0.18
N LEU A 271 44.87 -0.99 -1.14
CA LEU A 271 45.41 0.23 -1.74
C LEU A 271 44.35 1.35 -1.74
N GLN A 272 44.84 2.56 -1.60
CA GLN A 272 44.06 3.78 -1.73
C GLN A 272 44.53 4.61 -2.93
N PHE A 273 43.60 5.28 -3.56
CA PHE A 273 43.86 6.11 -4.74
C PHE A 273 43.45 7.56 -4.51
N THR A 274 44.30 8.47 -4.97
CA THR A 274 44.01 9.90 -5.04
C THR A 274 44.22 10.37 -6.46
N GLY A 275 43.21 11.01 -7.05
CA GLY A 275 43.27 11.50 -8.44
C GLY A 275 41.95 12.07 -8.92
N ILE A 276 41.97 12.61 -10.14
CA ILE A 276 40.81 13.21 -10.79
C ILE A 276 40.68 12.63 -12.19
N PHE A 277 39.52 12.08 -12.51
CA PHE A 277 39.11 11.73 -13.86
C PHE A 277 38.18 12.86 -14.34
N LYS A 278 38.65 13.62 -15.30
CA LYS A 278 37.87 14.71 -15.94
C LYS A 278 36.97 14.11 -17.02
N ASN A 279 35.78 14.69 -17.16
CA ASN A 279 34.85 14.34 -18.22
C ASN A 279 35.30 14.93 -19.57
#